data_d9e296d8adce0318819b344176acdd1a
#
_entry.id   d9e296d8adce0318819b344176acdd1a
#
_cell.length_a   1.000
_cell.length_b   1.000
_cell.length_c   1.000
_cell.angle_alpha   90.00
_cell.angle_beta   90.00
_cell.angle_gamma   90.00
#
_symmetry.space_group_name_H-M   'P 1'
#
loop_
_entity.id
_entity.type
_entity.pdbx_description
1 polymer ?
#
loop_
_entity_poly.entity_id
_entity_poly.type
_entity_poly.pdbx_seq_one_letter_code
_entity_poly.pdbx_strand_id
1 'polypeptide(L)'
;AAAVGGADRIGIICIRQEYEETTMTQEQKQEFTRRISQENHSGLILVLCDIFHTYGMDAMAAYEAENMTTYLQTIGQARRAMQELIECFSKEDPLGRNVVAILRFIYGKLVRSEVRRQPDELDRCVQMVDDLRVGFVHLHELDNEGAVMQNVHQVYAGLTYGKGTLNESIQGVNYEKRGYQV
;
A
#
# COMPACT_ATOMS: atom_id res chain seq x y z
N ALA A 1 48.49 1.24 -27.51
CA ALA A 1 47.29 1.95 -27.06
C ALA A 1 46.07 1.07 -27.34
N ALA A 2 45.57 0.42 -26.31
CA ALA A 2 44.46 -0.51 -26.37
C ALA A 2 43.20 0.15 -25.79
N ALA A 3 42.10 0.04 -26.54
CA ALA A 3 40.78 0.48 -26.14
C ALA A 3 40.21 -0.52 -25.10
N VAL A 4 39.93 -0.06 -23.90
CA VAL A 4 39.09 -0.72 -22.89
C VAL A 4 37.96 0.26 -22.57
N GLY A 5 36.73 -0.13 -22.86
CA GLY A 5 35.61 0.74 -22.50
C GLY A 5 34.32 0.48 -23.29
N GLY A 6 33.70 -0.69 -23.11
CA GLY A 6 32.43 -0.94 -23.79
C GLY A 6 31.48 -1.94 -23.09
N ALA A 7 31.95 -2.65 -22.08
CA ALA A 7 31.15 -3.74 -21.45
C ALA A 7 30.32 -3.33 -20.25
N ASP A 8 30.67 -2.23 -19.56
CA ASP A 8 30.05 -1.90 -18.25
C ASP A 8 28.70 -1.15 -18.37
N ARG A 9 28.41 -0.53 -19.51
CA ARG A 9 27.16 0.22 -19.67
C ARG A 9 25.92 -0.66 -19.93
N ILE A 10 26.12 -1.80 -20.59
CA ILE A 10 25.00 -2.71 -20.90
C ILE A 10 24.60 -3.48 -19.64
N GLY A 11 25.57 -3.91 -18.83
CA GLY A 11 25.31 -4.57 -17.55
C GLY A 11 24.54 -3.71 -16.55
N ILE A 12 24.88 -2.41 -16.45
CA ILE A 12 24.22 -1.47 -15.53
C ILE A 12 22.78 -1.16 -15.98
N ILE A 13 22.52 -1.12 -17.29
CA ILE A 13 21.16 -0.85 -17.80
C ILE A 13 20.25 -2.07 -17.61
N CYS A 14 20.73 -3.29 -17.84
CA CYS A 14 19.96 -4.51 -17.54
C CYS A 14 19.67 -4.67 -16.05
N ILE A 15 20.67 -4.45 -15.20
CA ILE A 15 20.51 -4.51 -13.75
C ILE A 15 19.48 -3.46 -13.27
N ARG A 16 19.49 -2.25 -13.83
CA ARG A 16 18.55 -1.19 -13.46
C ARG A 16 17.12 -1.47 -13.91
N GLN A 17 16.92 -2.17 -15.03
CA GLN A 17 15.61 -2.60 -15.51
C GLN A 17 15.04 -3.77 -14.69
N GLU A 18 15.88 -4.74 -14.29
CA GLU A 18 15.46 -5.83 -13.38
C GLU A 18 15.11 -5.32 -11.97
N TYR A 19 15.74 -4.23 -11.50
CA TYR A 19 15.45 -3.66 -10.17
C TYR A 19 14.16 -2.81 -10.14
N GLU A 20 13.68 -2.27 -11.26
CA GLU A 20 12.39 -1.59 -11.33
C GLU A 20 11.21 -2.58 -11.28
N GLU A 21 11.42 -3.84 -11.67
CA GLU A 21 10.41 -4.91 -11.61
C GLU A 21 10.27 -5.55 -10.21
N THR A 22 11.24 -5.34 -9.30
CA THR A 22 11.24 -5.95 -7.96
C THR A 22 10.51 -5.15 -6.89
N THR A 23 9.90 -4.03 -7.21
CA THR A 23 9.11 -3.24 -6.25
C THR A 23 7.72 -2.98 -6.79
N MET A 24 6.75 -2.83 -5.89
CA MET A 24 5.37 -2.48 -6.25
C MET A 24 5.33 -1.40 -7.33
N THR A 25 4.76 -1.73 -8.49
CA THR A 25 4.70 -0.83 -9.66
C THR A 25 3.77 0.36 -9.41
N GLN A 26 3.89 1.41 -10.23
CA GLN A 26 2.96 2.55 -10.16
C GLN A 26 1.51 2.14 -10.47
N GLU A 27 1.31 1.19 -11.37
CA GLU A 27 -0.01 0.65 -11.69
C GLU A 27 -0.63 -0.07 -10.49
N GLN A 28 0.14 -0.90 -9.80
CA GLN A 28 -0.30 -1.56 -8.57
C GLN A 28 -0.65 -0.54 -7.47
N LYS A 29 0.16 0.51 -7.30
CA LYS A 29 -0.13 1.60 -6.33
C LYS A 29 -1.42 2.34 -6.67
N GLN A 30 -1.67 2.62 -7.96
CA GLN A 30 -2.92 3.25 -8.41
C GLN A 30 -4.12 2.32 -8.18
N GLU A 31 -3.98 1.04 -8.47
CA GLU A 31 -5.05 0.05 -8.23
C GLU A 31 -5.37 -0.08 -6.74
N PHE A 32 -4.38 -0.18 -5.87
CA PHE A 32 -4.61 -0.18 -4.42
C PHE A 32 -5.26 1.11 -3.94
N THR A 33 -4.83 2.27 -4.44
CA THR A 33 -5.45 3.56 -4.11
C THR A 33 -6.92 3.59 -4.54
N ARG A 34 -7.24 3.09 -5.74
CA ARG A 34 -8.60 2.98 -6.24
C ARG A 34 -9.45 2.07 -5.35
N ARG A 35 -8.93 0.88 -4.99
CA ARG A 35 -9.62 -0.07 -4.10
C ARG A 35 -9.88 0.54 -2.73
N ILE A 36 -8.89 1.13 -2.07
CA ILE A 36 -9.02 1.80 -0.77
C ILE A 36 -10.17 2.82 -0.81
N SER A 37 -10.31 3.57 -1.90
CA SER A 37 -11.33 4.62 -2.02
C SER A 37 -12.75 4.10 -2.22
N GLN A 38 -12.92 2.85 -2.63
CA GLN A 38 -14.21 2.24 -2.99
C GLN A 38 -14.71 1.22 -1.96
N GLU A 39 -13.81 0.74 -1.10
CA GLU A 39 -14.09 -0.37 -0.17
C GLU A 39 -14.78 0.11 1.13
N ASN A 40 -15.55 -0.79 1.73
CA ASN A 40 -16.02 -0.67 3.10
C ASN A 40 -14.91 -1.06 4.09
N HIS A 41 -15.22 -1.08 5.38
CA HIS A 41 -14.21 -1.35 6.41
C HIS A 41 -13.57 -2.75 6.28
N SER A 42 -14.38 -3.77 6.02
CA SER A 42 -13.88 -5.14 5.83
C SER A 42 -13.07 -5.30 4.53
N GLY A 43 -13.47 -4.63 3.45
CA GLY A 43 -12.73 -4.58 2.20
C GLY A 43 -11.38 -3.85 2.34
N LEU A 44 -11.33 -2.78 3.16
CA LEU A 44 -10.06 -2.10 3.48
C LEU A 44 -9.07 -3.03 4.16
N ILE A 45 -9.51 -3.89 5.09
CA ILE A 45 -8.67 -4.91 5.72
C ILE A 45 -8.05 -5.84 4.66
N LEU A 46 -8.85 -6.31 3.69
CA LEU A 46 -8.35 -7.17 2.60
C LEU A 46 -7.31 -6.45 1.74
N VAL A 47 -7.56 -5.18 1.40
CA VAL A 47 -6.59 -4.38 0.63
C VAL A 47 -5.29 -4.20 1.38
N LEU A 48 -5.32 -3.94 2.70
CA LEU A 48 -4.12 -3.81 3.52
C LEU A 48 -3.33 -5.13 3.63
N CYS A 49 -4.03 -6.28 3.68
CA CYS A 49 -3.37 -7.59 3.59
C CYS A 49 -2.66 -7.78 2.24
N ASP A 50 -3.30 -7.42 1.12
CA ASP A 50 -2.73 -7.50 -0.22
C ASP A 50 -1.49 -6.58 -0.38
N ILE A 51 -1.56 -5.35 0.17
CA ILE A 51 -0.42 -4.41 0.20
C ILE A 51 0.74 -4.98 1.03
N PHE A 52 0.45 -5.53 2.21
CA PHE A 52 1.47 -6.15 3.06
C PHE A 52 2.12 -7.34 2.36
N HIS A 53 1.33 -8.23 1.75
CA HIS A 53 1.81 -9.38 0.97
C HIS A 53 2.79 -8.91 -0.12
N THR A 54 2.38 -7.94 -0.95
CA THR A 54 3.20 -7.43 -2.05
C THR A 54 4.53 -6.88 -1.55
N TYR A 55 4.53 -5.99 -0.55
CA TYR A 55 5.78 -5.45 0.00
C TYR A 55 6.62 -6.50 0.73
N GLY A 56 6.01 -7.50 1.33
CA GLY A 56 6.71 -8.62 1.96
C GLY A 56 7.47 -9.47 0.93
N MET A 57 6.82 -9.79 -0.19
CA MET A 57 7.45 -10.51 -1.31
C MET A 57 8.56 -9.68 -1.96
N ASP A 58 8.30 -8.38 -2.22
CA ASP A 58 9.30 -7.46 -2.76
C ASP A 58 10.54 -7.36 -1.84
N ALA A 59 10.33 -7.33 -0.52
CA ALA A 59 11.44 -7.29 0.44
C ALA A 59 12.29 -8.56 0.39
N MET A 60 11.67 -9.75 0.27
CA MET A 60 12.40 -11.01 0.14
C MET A 60 13.20 -11.03 -1.17
N ALA A 61 12.59 -10.67 -2.29
CA ALA A 61 13.25 -10.60 -3.59
C ALA A 61 14.43 -9.59 -3.60
N ALA A 62 14.24 -8.42 -2.98
CA ALA A 62 15.30 -7.42 -2.86
C ALA A 62 16.47 -7.90 -1.98
N TYR A 63 16.17 -8.68 -0.94
CA TYR A 63 17.22 -9.27 -0.10
C TYR A 63 18.01 -10.35 -0.83
N GLU A 64 17.33 -11.24 -1.58
CA GLU A 64 17.96 -12.27 -2.42
C GLU A 64 18.82 -11.67 -3.54
N ALA A 65 18.40 -10.52 -4.08
CA ALA A 65 19.17 -9.74 -5.05
C ALA A 65 20.29 -8.89 -4.42
N GLU A 66 20.57 -9.03 -3.13
CA GLU A 66 21.56 -8.25 -2.36
C GLU A 66 21.34 -6.74 -2.42
N ASN A 67 20.13 -6.27 -2.80
CA ASN A 67 19.78 -4.86 -2.86
C ASN A 67 19.25 -4.36 -1.50
N MET A 68 20.17 -4.03 -0.63
CA MET A 68 19.85 -3.58 0.73
C MET A 68 19.03 -2.29 0.78
N THR A 69 19.20 -1.39 -0.19
CA THR A 69 18.44 -0.14 -0.24
C THR A 69 16.97 -0.42 -0.52
N THR A 70 16.66 -1.22 -1.54
CA THR A 70 15.30 -1.64 -1.88
C THR A 70 14.70 -2.48 -0.75
N TYR A 71 15.47 -3.40 -0.15
CA TYR A 71 15.03 -4.19 0.99
C TYR A 71 14.55 -3.31 2.16
N LEU A 72 15.33 -2.32 2.57
CA LEU A 72 14.96 -1.42 3.67
C LEU A 72 13.75 -0.53 3.33
N GLN A 73 13.61 -0.14 2.06
CA GLN A 73 12.43 0.58 1.60
C GLN A 73 11.17 -0.26 1.67
N THR A 74 11.20 -1.46 1.11
CA THR A 74 10.04 -2.37 1.03
C THR A 74 9.63 -2.89 2.40
N ILE A 75 10.59 -3.28 3.25
CA ILE A 75 10.28 -3.69 4.63
C ILE A 75 9.66 -2.55 5.46
N GLY A 76 10.10 -1.30 5.24
CA GLY A 76 9.51 -0.12 5.85
C GLY A 76 8.07 0.11 5.39
N GLN A 77 7.74 -0.13 4.12
CA GLN A 77 6.37 -0.04 3.60
C GLN A 77 5.49 -1.19 4.13
N ALA A 78 6.01 -2.43 4.16
CA ALA A 78 5.30 -3.56 4.76
C ALA A 78 4.96 -3.29 6.24
N ARG A 79 5.89 -2.70 6.99
CA ARG A 79 5.67 -2.31 8.39
C ARG A 79 4.57 -1.24 8.54
N ARG A 80 4.51 -0.26 7.64
CA ARG A 80 3.42 0.74 7.63
C ARG A 80 2.08 0.10 7.34
N ALA A 81 1.98 -0.73 6.30
CA ALA A 81 0.74 -1.46 6.00
C ALA A 81 0.27 -2.31 7.19
N MET A 82 1.21 -2.97 7.88
CA MET A 82 0.91 -3.74 9.09
C MET A 82 0.40 -2.85 10.24
N GLN A 83 0.92 -1.64 10.40
CA GLN A 83 0.44 -0.70 11.41
C GLN A 83 -1.00 -0.25 11.13
N GLU A 84 -1.30 0.12 9.89
CA GLU A 84 -2.67 0.49 9.47
C GLU A 84 -3.63 -0.70 9.68
N LEU A 85 -3.19 -1.92 9.34
CA LEU A 85 -3.99 -3.12 9.54
C LEU A 85 -4.30 -3.36 11.03
N ILE A 86 -3.36 -3.13 11.94
CA ILE A 86 -3.59 -3.23 13.39
C ILE A 86 -4.64 -2.22 13.85
N GLU A 87 -4.67 -1.02 13.28
CA GLU A 87 -5.60 0.05 13.65
C GLU A 87 -7.04 -0.22 13.18
N CYS A 88 -7.23 -1.09 12.18
CA CYS A 88 -8.55 -1.50 11.72
C CYS A 88 -9.33 -2.35 12.75
N PHE A 89 -8.69 -2.90 13.78
CA PHE A 89 -9.35 -3.79 14.72
C PHE A 89 -9.66 -3.15 16.08
N SER A 90 -10.89 -3.32 16.55
CA SER A 90 -11.30 -2.88 17.89
C SER A 90 -10.59 -3.69 18.98
N LYS A 91 -10.11 -2.98 19.99
CA LYS A 91 -9.51 -3.60 21.20
C LYS A 91 -10.56 -4.05 22.23
N GLU A 92 -11.80 -3.70 22.02
CA GLU A 92 -12.91 -4.05 22.93
C GLU A 92 -13.43 -5.46 22.65
N ASP A 93 -13.42 -5.87 21.37
CA ASP A 93 -13.81 -7.20 20.95
C ASP A 93 -12.73 -8.26 21.26
N PRO A 94 -13.10 -9.42 21.89
CA PRO A 94 -12.17 -10.51 22.17
C PRO A 94 -11.48 -11.07 20.93
N LEU A 95 -12.19 -11.22 19.81
CA LEU A 95 -11.63 -11.70 18.53
C LEU A 95 -10.64 -10.67 17.96
N GLY A 96 -11.03 -9.39 17.94
CA GLY A 96 -10.17 -8.29 17.52
C GLY A 96 -8.87 -8.23 18.33
N ARG A 97 -8.93 -8.42 19.65
CA ARG A 97 -7.71 -8.50 20.50
C ARG A 97 -6.77 -9.63 20.09
N ASN A 98 -7.31 -10.82 19.77
CA ASN A 98 -6.50 -11.96 19.35
C ASN A 98 -5.83 -11.69 17.99
N VAL A 99 -6.57 -11.14 17.03
CA VAL A 99 -6.03 -10.73 15.73
C VAL A 99 -4.92 -9.68 15.93
N VAL A 100 -5.16 -8.63 16.70
CA VAL A 100 -4.17 -7.59 17.01
C VAL A 100 -2.92 -8.18 17.68
N ALA A 101 -3.05 -9.19 18.53
CA ALA A 101 -1.89 -9.85 19.15
C ALA A 101 -1.01 -10.55 18.10
N ILE A 102 -1.61 -11.25 17.13
CA ILE A 102 -0.90 -11.89 16.01
C ILE A 102 -0.23 -10.82 15.13
N LEU A 103 -0.96 -9.78 14.72
CA LEU A 103 -0.43 -8.71 13.88
C LEU A 103 0.73 -7.95 14.56
N ARG A 104 0.67 -7.73 15.88
CA ARG A 104 1.76 -7.13 16.67
C ARG A 104 3.00 -8.04 16.74
N PHE A 105 2.79 -9.35 16.82
CA PHE A 105 3.91 -10.30 16.73
C PHE A 105 4.62 -10.17 15.38
N ILE A 106 3.87 -10.15 14.27
CA ILE A 106 4.40 -9.95 12.91
C ILE A 106 5.10 -8.58 12.81
N TYR A 107 4.47 -7.50 13.31
CA TYR A 107 5.07 -6.17 13.35
C TYR A 107 6.44 -6.17 14.05
N GLY A 108 6.56 -6.89 15.18
CA GLY A 108 7.82 -7.04 15.89
C GLY A 108 8.90 -7.77 15.08
N LYS A 109 8.50 -8.75 14.23
CA LYS A 109 9.40 -9.42 13.28
C LYS A 109 9.89 -8.45 12.19
N LEU A 110 8.99 -7.62 11.63
CA LEU A 110 9.35 -6.60 10.63
C LEU A 110 10.34 -5.58 11.19
N VAL A 111 10.11 -5.07 12.39
CA VAL A 111 11.03 -4.14 13.06
C VAL A 111 12.43 -4.78 13.25
N ARG A 112 12.48 -6.05 13.67
CA ARG A 112 13.76 -6.77 13.80
C ARG A 112 14.44 -6.97 12.46
N SER A 113 13.68 -7.27 11.40
CA SER A 113 14.19 -7.41 10.03
C SER A 113 14.81 -6.11 9.52
N GLU A 114 14.15 -4.98 9.78
CA GLU A 114 14.64 -3.65 9.41
C GLU A 114 15.93 -3.28 10.17
N VAL A 115 15.97 -3.48 11.50
CA VAL A 115 17.09 -3.14 12.35
C VAL A 115 18.31 -4.03 12.07
N ARG A 116 18.08 -5.33 11.88
CA ARG A 116 19.16 -6.29 11.61
C ARG A 116 19.60 -6.32 10.15
N ARG A 117 18.85 -5.66 9.27
CA ARG A 117 19.06 -5.66 7.82
C ARG A 117 19.07 -7.07 7.21
N GLN A 118 18.23 -7.94 7.75
CA GLN A 118 18.06 -9.32 7.28
C GLN A 118 16.66 -9.82 7.62
N PRO A 119 16.04 -10.67 6.80
CA PRO A 119 14.73 -11.23 7.07
C PRO A 119 14.71 -12.04 8.38
N ASP A 120 13.75 -11.75 9.27
CA ASP A 120 13.47 -12.53 10.48
C ASP A 120 12.16 -13.30 10.26
N GLU A 121 12.23 -14.45 9.58
CA GLU A 121 11.08 -15.30 9.22
C GLU A 121 10.01 -14.53 8.44
N LEU A 122 10.43 -13.70 7.49
CA LEU A 122 9.52 -12.82 6.74
C LEU A 122 8.55 -13.61 5.87
N ASP A 123 9.00 -14.71 5.27
CA ASP A 123 8.19 -15.68 4.52
C ASP A 123 7.02 -16.19 5.38
N ARG A 124 7.32 -16.57 6.61
CA ARG A 124 6.33 -17.05 7.57
C ARG A 124 5.37 -15.95 8.00
N CYS A 125 5.86 -14.71 8.14
CA CYS A 125 5.02 -13.56 8.44
C CYS A 125 4.01 -13.29 7.32
N VAL A 126 4.44 -13.37 6.04
CA VAL A 126 3.55 -13.23 4.88
C VAL A 126 2.50 -14.34 4.88
N GLN A 127 2.91 -15.60 5.08
CA GLN A 127 1.98 -16.73 5.15
C GLN A 127 0.93 -16.56 6.27
N MET A 128 1.34 -16.10 7.45
CA MET A 128 0.40 -15.86 8.56
C MET A 128 -0.66 -14.80 8.21
N VAL A 129 -0.30 -13.76 7.48
CA VAL A 129 -1.27 -12.74 7.03
C VAL A 129 -2.19 -13.31 5.94
N ASP A 130 -1.67 -14.10 5.03
CA ASP A 130 -2.47 -14.78 4.01
C ASP A 130 -3.50 -15.73 4.62
N ASP A 131 -3.12 -16.48 5.67
CA ASP A 131 -4.02 -17.35 6.40
C ASP A 131 -5.14 -16.55 7.11
N LEU A 132 -4.81 -15.39 7.73
CA LEU A 132 -5.79 -14.48 8.30
C LEU A 132 -6.71 -13.88 7.24
N ARG A 133 -6.16 -13.54 6.08
CA ARG A 133 -6.92 -12.98 4.96
C ARG A 133 -8.03 -13.90 4.49
N VAL A 134 -7.83 -15.21 4.48
CA VAL A 134 -8.88 -16.19 4.15
C VAL A 134 -10.09 -16.02 5.06
N GLY A 135 -9.86 -15.84 6.37
CA GLY A 135 -10.94 -15.57 7.32
C GLY A 135 -11.64 -14.22 7.08
N PHE A 136 -10.88 -13.19 6.71
CA PHE A 136 -11.42 -11.85 6.43
C PHE A 136 -12.26 -11.81 5.14
N VAL A 137 -11.98 -12.65 4.14
CA VAL A 137 -12.83 -12.78 2.95
C VAL A 137 -14.25 -13.17 3.36
N HIS A 138 -14.41 -14.16 4.24
CA HIS A 138 -15.74 -14.57 4.73
C HIS A 138 -16.46 -13.47 5.51
N LEU A 139 -15.72 -12.67 6.29
CA LEU A 139 -16.29 -11.52 7.00
C LEU A 139 -16.75 -10.45 6.00
N HIS A 140 -15.97 -10.19 4.98
CA HIS A 140 -16.31 -9.21 3.93
C HIS A 140 -17.56 -9.62 3.13
N GLU A 141 -17.76 -10.91 2.84
CA GLU A 141 -18.95 -11.43 2.16
C GLU A 141 -20.24 -11.20 2.99
N LEU A 142 -20.11 -11.09 4.31
CA LEU A 142 -21.24 -10.85 5.22
C LEU A 142 -21.45 -9.35 5.52
N ASP A 143 -20.47 -8.50 5.17
CA ASP A 143 -20.48 -7.07 5.44
C ASP A 143 -21.24 -6.31 4.35
N ASN A 144 -22.37 -5.72 4.72
CA ASN A 144 -23.23 -4.93 3.82
C ASN A 144 -23.05 -3.42 4.03
N GLU A 145 -22.01 -2.97 4.75
CA GLU A 145 -21.76 -1.56 4.96
C GLU A 145 -21.29 -0.87 3.67
N GLY A 146 -21.60 0.42 3.53
CA GLY A 146 -21.15 1.23 2.40
C GLY A 146 -19.67 1.59 2.51
N ALA A 147 -19.08 2.07 1.41
CA ALA A 147 -17.68 2.51 1.35
C ALA A 147 -17.35 3.52 2.44
N VAL A 148 -16.18 3.36 3.08
CA VAL A 148 -15.70 4.25 4.15
C VAL A 148 -15.49 5.68 3.64
N MET A 149 -15.04 5.84 2.41
CA MET A 149 -14.84 7.15 1.78
C MET A 149 -16.09 7.59 0.99
N GLN A 150 -16.84 8.56 1.51
CA GLN A 150 -18.09 9.03 0.87
C GLN A 150 -17.86 10.09 -0.24
N ASN A 151 -16.66 10.65 -0.40
CA ASN A 151 -16.39 11.80 -1.31
C ASN A 151 -15.37 11.49 -2.42
N VAL A 152 -15.34 10.29 -2.95
CA VAL A 152 -14.34 9.85 -3.94
C VAL A 152 -14.43 10.59 -5.29
N HIS A 153 -15.60 11.16 -5.64
CA HIS A 153 -15.79 11.86 -6.93
C HIS A 153 -14.91 13.12 -7.11
N GLN A 154 -14.38 13.71 -6.06
CA GLN A 154 -13.53 14.91 -6.16
C GLN A 154 -12.04 14.62 -6.40
N VAL A 155 -11.56 13.41 -6.10
CA VAL A 155 -10.12 13.08 -6.21
C VAL A 155 -9.72 12.76 -7.65
N TYR A 156 -10.65 12.28 -8.48
CA TYR A 156 -10.37 11.92 -9.88
C TYR A 156 -10.50 13.09 -10.87
N ALA A 157 -11.14 14.20 -10.48
CA ALA A 157 -11.26 15.38 -11.35
C ALA A 157 -9.95 16.16 -11.57
N GLY A 158 -8.89 15.86 -10.77
CA GLY A 158 -7.61 16.55 -10.82
C GLY A 158 -6.54 15.96 -11.75
N LEU A 159 -6.76 14.79 -12.36
CA LEU A 159 -5.72 14.08 -13.12
C LEU A 159 -5.86 14.17 -14.64
N THR A 160 -6.87 14.87 -15.17
CA THR A 160 -7.00 15.13 -16.61
C THR A 160 -6.53 16.53 -16.98
N TYR A 161 -5.28 16.90 -16.62
CA TYR A 161 -4.60 18.01 -17.29
C TYR A 161 -4.00 17.52 -18.61
N GLY A 162 -4.87 17.26 -19.57
CA GLY A 162 -4.48 17.22 -20.98
C GLY A 162 -4.32 18.65 -21.48
N LYS A 163 -3.15 18.97 -22.01
CA LYS A 163 -2.80 20.23 -22.66
C LYS A 163 -3.84 20.60 -23.72
N GLY A 164 -4.81 21.50 -23.41
CA GLY A 164 -5.59 22.13 -24.45
C GLY A 164 -7.13 22.28 -24.32
N THR A 165 -7.78 21.87 -23.23
CA THR A 165 -9.22 22.14 -23.06
C THR A 165 -9.55 22.51 -21.62
N LEU A 166 -9.55 23.83 -21.36
CA LEU A 166 -10.20 24.40 -20.18
C LEU A 166 -11.70 24.47 -20.46
N ASN A 167 -12.49 23.57 -19.89
CA ASN A 167 -13.93 23.74 -19.76
C ASN A 167 -14.24 23.96 -18.28
N GLU A 168 -14.23 25.23 -17.86
CA GLU A 168 -14.75 25.65 -16.57
C GLU A 168 -16.27 25.71 -16.64
N SER A 169 -16.95 24.66 -16.21
CA SER A 169 -18.36 24.75 -15.84
C SER A 169 -18.46 25.05 -14.34
N ILE A 170 -18.48 26.32 -14.00
CA ILE A 170 -18.84 26.78 -12.66
C ILE A 170 -20.35 26.60 -12.52
N GLN A 171 -20.80 25.51 -11.91
CA GLN A 171 -22.16 25.43 -11.39
C GLN A 171 -22.22 26.28 -10.11
N GLY A 172 -22.99 27.38 -10.22
CA GLY A 172 -23.07 28.44 -9.23
C GLY A 172 -23.51 27.97 -7.85
N VAL A 173 -22.68 28.22 -6.88
CA VAL A 173 -23.08 28.26 -5.47
C VAL A 173 -23.88 29.58 -5.28
N ASN A 174 -25.17 29.46 -5.00
CA ASN A 174 -26.04 30.57 -4.64
C ASN A 174 -25.53 31.19 -3.32
N TYR A 175 -24.87 32.32 -3.42
CA TYR A 175 -24.63 33.18 -2.28
C TYR A 175 -25.89 34.02 -2.02
N GLU A 176 -26.71 33.62 -1.04
CA GLU A 176 -27.73 34.52 -0.48
C GLU A 176 -27.05 35.74 0.15
N LYS A 177 -27.38 36.88 -0.40
CA LYS A 177 -26.95 38.21 0.10
C LYS A 177 -27.47 38.41 1.53
N ARG A 178 -26.62 38.30 2.53
CA ARG A 178 -26.87 38.91 3.83
C ARG A 178 -26.51 40.38 3.76
N GLY A 179 -27.51 41.22 3.51
CA GLY A 179 -27.41 42.65 3.62
C GLY A 179 -27.41 43.08 5.09
N TYR A 180 -26.36 43.78 5.52
CA TYR A 180 -26.42 44.59 6.75
C TYR A 180 -27.17 45.86 6.44
N GLN A 181 -28.26 46.13 7.21
CA GLN A 181 -28.88 47.47 7.29
C GLN A 181 -28.20 48.23 8.42
N VAL A 182 -27.79 49.45 8.10
CA VAL A 182 -27.35 50.50 9.05
C VAL A 182 -28.57 51.29 9.46
#